data_e559e26b8a4b311e28be7f2829a31e2b
#
_entry.id   e559e26b8a4b311e28be7f2829a31e2b
#
_cell.length_a   1.000
_cell.length_b   1.000
_cell.length_c   1.000
_cell.angle_alpha   90.00
_cell.angle_beta   90.00
_cell.angle_gamma   90.00
#
_symmetry.space_group_name_H-M   'P 1'
#
loop_
_entity.id
_entity.type
_entity.pdbx_description
1 polymer ?
#
loop_
_entity_poly.entity_id
_entity_poly.type
_entity_poly.pdbx_seq_one_letter_code
_entity_poly.pdbx_strand_id
1 'polypeptide(L)'
;MKILLTGASGYIGKRLLPVLVQNGHEVICCVRNLKRFTVPEHLKASTNIIQVNFLDKDSLKSIPKDIDGAFYLVGYMSESSDFRYLELECAYNFRTAINKTNVKHVVYLGDLLNAQSSLINLASKRIIEIELGRGKYNLTILRCGFIIGSGSY
;
A
#
# COMPACT_ATOMS: atom_id res chain seq x y z
N MET A 1 -4.53 4.60 -16.84
CA MET A 1 -4.40 3.31 -16.13
C MET A 1 -5.30 3.34 -14.90
N LYS A 2 -5.81 2.18 -14.49
CA LYS A 2 -6.56 2.02 -13.24
C LYS A 2 -5.60 1.54 -12.14
N ILE A 3 -5.37 2.33 -11.12
CA ILE A 3 -4.33 2.10 -10.10
C ILE A 3 -4.96 1.88 -8.73
N LEU A 4 -4.59 0.78 -8.08
CA LEU A 4 -4.94 0.51 -6.69
C LEU A 4 -3.94 1.21 -5.76
N LEU A 5 -4.43 2.12 -4.91
CA LEU A 5 -3.62 2.82 -3.93
C LEU A 5 -3.97 2.31 -2.52
N THR A 6 -3.15 1.42 -1.98
CA THR A 6 -3.29 0.99 -0.58
C THR A 6 -2.64 2.01 0.34
N GLY A 7 -3.09 2.09 1.59
CA GLY A 7 -2.59 3.11 2.50
C GLY A 7 -2.93 4.56 2.10
N ALA A 8 -4.00 4.75 1.30
CA ALA A 8 -4.42 6.04 0.77
C ALA A 8 -4.68 7.11 1.85
N SER A 9 -5.09 6.71 3.05
CA SER A 9 -5.31 7.61 4.20
C SER A 9 -4.02 8.02 4.91
N GLY A 10 -2.90 7.37 4.61
CA GLY A 10 -1.58 7.66 5.19
C GLY A 10 -0.94 8.92 4.60
N TYR A 11 0.18 9.34 5.19
CA TYR A 11 0.93 10.53 4.77
C TYR A 11 1.32 10.51 3.28
N ILE A 12 1.95 9.43 2.85
CA ILE A 12 2.39 9.27 1.45
C ILE A 12 1.19 9.08 0.52
N GLY A 13 0.22 8.24 0.91
CA GLY A 13 -0.97 7.98 0.08
C GLY A 13 -1.75 9.24 -0.27
N LYS A 14 -1.94 10.14 0.72
CA LYS A 14 -2.61 11.44 0.52
C LYS A 14 -1.88 12.35 -0.45
N ARG A 15 -0.54 12.27 -0.53
CA ARG A 15 0.28 13.07 -1.46
C ARG A 15 0.39 12.44 -2.83
N LEU A 16 0.40 11.13 -2.89
CA LEU A 16 0.49 10.39 -4.15
C LEU A 16 -0.81 10.45 -4.94
N LEU A 17 -1.97 10.44 -4.26
CA LEU A 17 -3.28 10.48 -4.91
C LEU A 17 -3.42 11.62 -5.94
N PRO A 18 -3.20 12.92 -5.58
CA PRO A 18 -3.32 14.00 -6.56
C PRO A 18 -2.33 13.87 -7.72
N VAL A 19 -1.13 13.38 -7.46
CA VAL A 19 -0.11 13.17 -8.52
C VAL A 19 -0.58 12.12 -9.52
N LEU A 20 -1.14 11.01 -9.06
CA LEU A 20 -1.68 9.97 -9.94
C LEU A 20 -2.84 10.48 -10.79
N VAL A 21 -3.79 11.20 -10.19
CA VAL A 21 -4.95 11.76 -10.90
C VAL A 21 -4.50 12.81 -11.93
N GLN A 22 -3.57 13.70 -11.58
CA GLN A 22 -3.02 14.71 -12.50
C GLN A 22 -2.28 14.09 -13.69
N ASN A 23 -1.74 12.88 -13.54
CA ASN A 23 -1.13 12.12 -14.64
C ASN A 23 -2.15 11.26 -15.42
N GLY A 24 -3.45 11.51 -15.26
CA GLY A 24 -4.52 10.90 -16.05
C GLY A 24 -4.85 9.46 -15.63
N HIS A 25 -4.59 9.09 -14.38
CA HIS A 25 -4.94 7.77 -13.86
C HIS A 25 -6.28 7.79 -13.13
N GLU A 26 -7.05 6.73 -13.26
CA GLU A 26 -8.15 6.39 -12.35
C GLU A 26 -7.55 5.72 -11.10
N VAL A 27 -7.90 6.21 -9.92
CA VAL A 27 -7.32 5.71 -8.67
C VAL A 27 -8.38 5.08 -7.79
N ILE A 28 -8.11 3.85 -7.35
CA ILE A 28 -8.93 3.14 -6.37
C ILE A 28 -8.21 3.19 -5.03
N CYS A 29 -8.71 4.01 -4.13
CA CYS A 29 -8.18 4.21 -2.79
C CYS A 29 -8.67 3.13 -1.84
N CYS A 30 -7.78 2.27 -1.34
CA CYS A 30 -8.08 1.32 -0.28
C CYS A 30 -7.90 1.97 1.08
N VAL A 31 -8.96 1.98 1.88
CA VAL A 31 -8.96 2.51 3.25
C VAL A 31 -9.61 1.54 4.22
N ARG A 32 -9.13 1.50 5.45
CA ARG A 32 -9.72 0.66 6.51
C ARG A 32 -11.03 1.23 7.06
N ASN A 33 -11.18 2.55 7.00
CA ASN A 33 -12.35 3.25 7.54
C ASN A 33 -12.75 4.40 6.61
N LEU A 34 -13.89 4.24 5.94
CA LEU A 34 -14.45 5.23 5.01
C LEU A 34 -14.72 6.59 5.70
N LYS A 35 -15.12 6.60 6.97
CA LYS A 35 -15.44 7.84 7.72
C LYS A 35 -14.21 8.71 8.00
N ARG A 36 -13.00 8.14 7.91
CA ARG A 36 -11.73 8.84 8.20
C ARG A 36 -10.95 9.25 6.96
N PHE A 37 -11.56 9.09 5.79
CA PHE A 37 -10.90 9.44 4.53
C PHE A 37 -11.83 10.21 3.62
N THR A 38 -11.39 11.39 3.21
CA THR A 38 -12.13 12.24 2.29
C THR A 38 -11.25 12.57 1.10
N VAL A 39 -11.78 12.40 -0.11
CA VAL A 39 -11.13 12.81 -1.34
C VAL A 39 -11.48 14.29 -1.62
N PRO A 40 -10.49 15.15 -1.91
CA PRO A 40 -10.74 16.51 -2.36
C PRO A 40 -11.69 16.55 -3.58
N GLU A 41 -12.57 17.54 -3.64
CA GLU A 41 -13.62 17.61 -4.66
C GLU A 41 -13.10 17.47 -6.09
N HIS A 42 -12.00 18.18 -6.39
CA HIS A 42 -11.38 18.19 -7.71
C HIS A 42 -10.74 16.85 -8.14
N LEU A 43 -10.59 15.88 -7.22
CA LEU A 43 -10.06 14.55 -7.52
C LEU A 43 -11.16 13.48 -7.61
N LYS A 44 -12.39 13.78 -7.18
CA LYS A 44 -13.47 12.79 -7.06
C LYS A 44 -13.83 12.11 -8.38
N ALA A 45 -13.78 12.86 -9.49
CA ALA A 45 -14.15 12.33 -10.81
C ALA A 45 -13.26 11.14 -11.25
N SER A 46 -12.01 11.09 -10.78
CA SER A 46 -11.04 10.05 -11.13
C SER A 46 -10.66 9.16 -9.96
N THR A 47 -11.40 9.23 -8.83
CA THR A 47 -11.07 8.52 -7.61
C THR A 47 -12.27 7.73 -7.08
N ASN A 48 -12.08 6.43 -6.93
CA ASN A 48 -13.02 5.53 -6.24
C ASN A 48 -12.45 5.15 -4.87
N ILE A 49 -13.32 4.98 -3.88
CA ILE A 49 -12.90 4.56 -2.53
C ILE A 49 -13.53 3.21 -2.24
N ILE A 50 -12.71 2.26 -1.80
CA ILE A 50 -13.17 0.96 -1.32
C ILE A 50 -12.68 0.73 0.11
N GLN A 51 -13.53 0.06 0.91
CA GLN A 51 -13.13 -0.34 2.25
C GLN A 51 -12.43 -1.69 2.18
N VAL A 52 -11.15 -1.71 2.54
CA VAL A 52 -10.32 -2.92 2.56
C VAL A 52 -9.48 -2.94 3.83
N ASN A 53 -9.59 -4.04 4.56
CA ASN A 53 -8.69 -4.39 5.64
C ASN A 53 -7.92 -5.66 5.22
N PHE A 54 -6.62 -5.56 5.02
CA PHE A 54 -5.81 -6.70 4.56
C PHE A 54 -5.69 -7.84 5.59
N LEU A 55 -6.19 -7.66 6.81
CA LEU A 55 -6.36 -8.74 7.79
C LEU A 55 -7.74 -9.43 7.70
N ASP A 56 -8.68 -8.86 6.95
CA ASP A 56 -10.01 -9.41 6.72
C ASP A 56 -10.14 -9.88 5.26
N LYS A 57 -10.09 -11.19 5.06
CA LYS A 57 -10.13 -11.82 3.73
C LYS A 57 -11.42 -11.54 2.97
N ASP A 58 -12.52 -11.30 3.67
CA ASP A 58 -13.80 -11.02 3.01
C ASP A 58 -13.79 -9.61 2.42
N SER A 59 -13.18 -8.64 3.08
CA SER A 59 -13.04 -7.29 2.55
C SER A 59 -12.22 -7.23 1.26
N LEU A 60 -11.31 -8.18 1.03
CA LEU A 60 -10.48 -8.24 -0.17
C LEU A 60 -11.28 -8.52 -1.45
N LYS A 61 -12.49 -9.06 -1.33
CA LYS A 61 -13.40 -9.33 -2.45
C LYS A 61 -13.87 -8.04 -3.14
N SER A 62 -13.77 -6.89 -2.45
CA SER A 62 -14.10 -5.58 -3.01
C SER A 62 -13.02 -5.03 -3.95
N ILE A 63 -11.84 -5.64 -4.03
CA ILE A 63 -10.78 -5.24 -4.95
C ILE A 63 -11.18 -5.59 -6.38
N PRO A 64 -11.31 -4.62 -7.29
CA PRO A 64 -11.66 -4.88 -8.69
C PRO A 64 -10.59 -5.72 -9.39
N LYS A 65 -11.00 -6.50 -10.39
CA LYS A 65 -10.07 -7.34 -11.16
C LYS A 65 -9.38 -6.60 -12.28
N ASP A 66 -9.94 -5.51 -12.76
CA ASP A 66 -9.54 -4.72 -13.93
C ASP A 66 -8.54 -3.60 -13.59
N ILE A 67 -7.75 -3.76 -12.52
CA ILE A 67 -6.66 -2.85 -12.15
C ILE A 67 -5.38 -3.17 -12.91
N ASP A 68 -4.64 -2.14 -13.35
CA ASP A 68 -3.41 -2.26 -14.15
C ASP A 68 -2.15 -2.28 -13.29
N GLY A 69 -2.15 -1.51 -12.21
CA GLY A 69 -1.02 -1.38 -11.28
C GLY A 69 -1.47 -1.14 -9.85
N ALA A 70 -0.56 -1.32 -8.90
CA ALA A 70 -0.85 -1.09 -7.50
C ALA A 70 0.33 -0.48 -6.74
N PHE A 71 0.02 0.41 -5.77
CA PHE A 71 0.96 0.86 -4.76
C PHE A 71 0.67 0.17 -3.43
N TYR A 72 1.67 -0.51 -2.88
CA TYR A 72 1.57 -1.10 -1.56
C TYR A 72 2.25 -0.19 -0.54
N LEU A 73 1.44 0.59 0.19
CA LEU A 73 1.87 1.57 1.19
C LEU A 73 1.33 1.23 2.59
N VAL A 74 0.97 -0.04 2.81
CA VAL A 74 0.49 -0.49 4.11
C VAL A 74 1.68 -0.63 5.06
N GLY A 75 1.59 0.04 6.20
CA GLY A 75 2.54 -0.08 7.29
C GLY A 75 1.84 0.06 8.63
N TYR A 76 2.36 -0.60 9.62
CA TYR A 76 1.94 -0.45 11.00
C TYR A 76 3.06 0.23 11.78
N MET A 77 2.73 1.35 12.42
CA MET A 77 3.68 2.08 13.28
C MET A 77 3.51 1.57 14.72
N SER A 78 4.20 0.50 15.08
CA SER A 78 4.31 0.07 16.47
C SER A 78 5.54 -0.82 16.67
N GLU A 79 6.12 -0.77 17.84
CA GLU A 79 7.35 -1.50 18.21
C GLU A 79 7.07 -2.91 18.78
N SER A 80 5.81 -3.33 18.91
CA SER A 80 5.49 -4.66 19.46
C SER A 80 5.77 -5.79 18.47
N SER A 81 6.17 -6.96 18.97
CA SER A 81 6.45 -8.15 18.16
C SER A 81 5.27 -8.59 17.30
N ASP A 82 4.03 -8.36 17.77
CA ASP A 82 2.81 -8.79 17.12
C ASP A 82 2.55 -8.05 15.79
N PHE A 83 3.03 -6.81 15.65
CA PHE A 83 2.84 -6.03 14.42
C PHE A 83 3.60 -6.59 13.22
N ARG A 84 4.72 -7.26 13.44
CA ARG A 84 5.49 -7.89 12.35
C ARG A 84 4.72 -9.02 11.68
N TYR A 85 4.03 -9.82 12.47
CA TYR A 85 3.16 -10.89 11.94
C TYR A 85 1.99 -10.29 11.16
N LEU A 86 1.38 -9.21 11.67
CA LEU A 86 0.28 -8.53 11.01
C LEU A 86 0.71 -7.86 9.69
N GLU A 87 1.90 -7.26 9.64
CA GLU A 87 2.45 -6.70 8.40
C GLU A 87 2.70 -7.79 7.35
N LEU A 88 3.26 -8.92 7.76
CA LEU A 88 3.49 -10.05 6.86
C LEU A 88 2.17 -10.65 6.38
N GLU A 89 1.19 -10.81 7.26
CA GLU A 89 -0.15 -11.30 6.91
C GLU A 89 -0.83 -10.35 5.92
N CYS A 90 -0.73 -9.04 6.13
CA CYS A 90 -1.23 -8.05 5.18
C CYS A 90 -0.56 -8.18 3.81
N ALA A 91 0.75 -8.34 3.76
CA ALA A 91 1.49 -8.52 2.50
C ALA A 91 1.10 -9.82 1.79
N TYR A 92 0.95 -10.91 2.52
CA TYR A 92 0.48 -12.19 1.98
C TYR A 92 -0.94 -12.08 1.40
N ASN A 93 -1.85 -11.48 2.15
CA ASN A 93 -3.24 -11.30 1.74
C ASN A 93 -3.35 -10.35 0.53
N PHE A 94 -2.59 -9.24 0.53
CA PHE A 94 -2.48 -8.34 -0.62
C PHE A 94 -2.01 -9.11 -1.86
N ARG A 95 -0.86 -9.78 -1.79
CA ARG A 95 -0.32 -10.56 -2.91
C ARG A 95 -1.32 -11.57 -3.43
N THR A 96 -1.97 -12.29 -2.53
CA THR A 96 -2.97 -13.32 -2.89
C THR A 96 -4.18 -12.72 -3.60
N ALA A 97 -4.65 -11.55 -3.17
CA ALA A 97 -5.75 -10.83 -3.81
C ALA A 97 -5.33 -10.28 -5.18
N ILE A 98 -4.17 -9.61 -5.25
CA ILE A 98 -3.65 -8.99 -6.48
C ILE A 98 -3.32 -10.02 -7.56
N ASN A 99 -2.86 -11.21 -7.20
CA ASN A 99 -2.63 -12.30 -8.16
C ASN A 99 -3.89 -12.78 -8.90
N LYS A 100 -5.09 -12.38 -8.43
CA LYS A 100 -6.39 -12.66 -9.06
C LYS A 100 -6.90 -11.52 -9.93
N THR A 101 -6.10 -10.48 -10.11
CA THR A 101 -6.41 -9.27 -10.89
C THR A 101 -5.53 -9.19 -12.15
N ASN A 102 -5.72 -8.14 -12.94
CA ASN A 102 -4.92 -7.88 -14.15
C ASN A 102 -3.62 -7.09 -13.87
N VAL A 103 -3.28 -6.84 -12.61
CA VAL A 103 -2.10 -6.06 -12.22
C VAL A 103 -0.83 -6.61 -12.82
N LYS A 104 -0.09 -5.74 -13.53
CA LYS A 104 1.20 -6.05 -14.14
C LYS A 104 2.38 -5.56 -13.32
N HIS A 105 2.17 -4.53 -12.50
CA HIS A 105 3.24 -3.89 -11.75
C HIS A 105 2.75 -3.46 -10.36
N VAL A 106 3.54 -3.77 -9.35
CA VAL A 106 3.36 -3.31 -7.97
C VAL A 106 4.55 -2.47 -7.55
N VAL A 107 4.29 -1.32 -6.96
CA VAL A 107 5.31 -0.49 -6.33
C VAL A 107 5.16 -0.59 -4.81
N TYR A 108 6.19 -1.02 -4.14
CA TYR A 108 6.27 -1.08 -2.68
C TYR A 108 7.20 0.00 -2.14
N LEU A 109 6.74 0.74 -1.14
CA LEU A 109 7.56 1.69 -0.40
C LEU A 109 8.12 0.99 0.84
N GLY A 110 9.39 0.60 0.76
CA GLY A 110 10.12 -0.06 1.82
C GLY A 110 11.06 0.88 2.56
N ASP A 111 11.69 0.37 3.62
CA ASP A 111 12.63 1.13 4.43
C ASP A 111 14.07 0.98 3.94
N LEU A 112 14.79 2.10 3.93
CA LEU A 112 16.25 2.11 3.77
C LEU A 112 16.86 1.72 5.12
N LEU A 113 17.33 0.49 5.18
CA LEU A 113 17.92 -0.07 6.40
C LEU A 113 19.33 0.48 6.59
N ASN A 114 19.54 1.22 7.65
CA ASN A 114 20.87 1.68 8.05
C ASN A 114 21.47 0.73 9.12
N ALA A 115 22.77 0.83 9.36
CA ALA A 115 23.50 -0.01 10.32
C ALA A 115 23.01 0.13 11.78
N GLN A 116 22.18 1.13 12.08
CA GLN A 116 21.60 1.38 13.40
C GLN A 116 20.21 0.75 13.57
N SER A 117 19.59 0.27 12.49
CA SER A 117 18.32 -0.45 12.58
C SER A 117 18.57 -1.78 13.29
N SER A 118 17.73 -2.14 14.28
CA SER A 118 17.89 -3.44 14.94
C SER A 118 17.81 -4.56 13.90
N LEU A 119 18.64 -5.60 14.05
CA LEU A 119 18.64 -6.76 13.15
C LEU A 119 17.25 -7.38 12.98
N ILE A 120 16.42 -7.25 13.99
CA ILE A 120 15.05 -7.77 14.01
C ILE A 120 14.12 -6.96 13.10
N ASN A 121 14.25 -5.62 13.07
CA ASN A 121 13.46 -4.77 12.16
C ASN A 121 13.90 -4.94 10.69
N LEU A 122 15.20 -5.13 10.49
CA LEU A 122 15.79 -5.50 9.21
C LEU A 122 15.16 -6.77 8.62
N ALA A 123 15.12 -7.84 9.41
CA ALA A 123 14.58 -9.13 8.98
C ALA A 123 13.09 -9.02 8.61
N SER A 124 12.29 -8.29 9.39
CA SER A 124 10.84 -8.18 9.14
C SER A 124 10.52 -7.46 7.83
N LYS A 125 11.19 -6.35 7.53
CA LYS A 125 10.96 -5.62 6.27
C LYS A 125 11.43 -6.40 5.05
N ARG A 126 12.54 -7.15 5.16
CA ARG A 126 13.01 -8.05 4.10
C ARG A 126 12.04 -9.19 3.83
N ILE A 127 11.40 -9.73 4.87
CA ILE A 127 10.39 -10.77 4.71
C ILE A 127 9.17 -10.24 3.91
N ILE A 128 8.75 -8.98 4.13
CA ILE A 128 7.68 -8.35 3.34
C ILE A 128 8.11 -8.19 1.87
N GLU A 129 9.34 -7.73 1.60
CA GLU A 129 9.87 -7.63 0.23
C GLU A 129 9.84 -8.99 -0.48
N ILE A 130 10.30 -10.04 0.20
CA ILE A 130 10.30 -11.42 -0.33
C ILE A 130 8.86 -11.89 -0.57
N GLU A 131 7.94 -11.63 0.37
CA GLU A 131 6.55 -12.06 0.24
C GLU A 131 5.86 -11.37 -0.95
N LEU A 132 6.03 -10.07 -1.10
CA LEU A 132 5.49 -9.32 -2.25
C LEU A 132 6.12 -9.78 -3.57
N GLY A 133 7.42 -10.11 -3.56
CA GLY A 133 8.16 -10.59 -4.73
C GLY A 133 7.70 -11.96 -5.27
N ARG A 134 6.92 -12.72 -4.49
CA ARG A 134 6.29 -13.98 -4.95
C ARG A 134 5.03 -13.77 -5.79
N GLY A 135 4.64 -12.52 -6.04
CA GLY A 135 3.46 -12.18 -6.85
C GLY A 135 3.66 -12.48 -8.35
N LYS A 136 2.53 -12.56 -9.09
CA LYS A 136 2.52 -12.76 -10.55
C LYS A 136 2.59 -11.41 -11.30
N TYR A 137 3.33 -10.46 -10.77
CA TYR A 137 3.51 -9.10 -11.28
C TYR A 137 4.97 -8.69 -11.15
N ASN A 138 5.39 -7.65 -11.84
CA ASN A 138 6.68 -7.03 -11.61
C ASN A 138 6.63 -6.22 -10.29
N LEU A 139 7.65 -6.34 -9.46
CA LEU A 139 7.75 -5.59 -8.22
C LEU A 139 8.89 -4.56 -8.30
N THR A 140 8.55 -3.30 -8.04
CA THR A 140 9.53 -2.25 -7.78
C THR A 140 9.52 -1.92 -6.28
N ILE A 141 10.68 -1.99 -5.65
CA ILE A 141 10.86 -1.63 -4.25
C ILE A 141 11.59 -0.28 -4.19
N LEU A 142 10.90 0.74 -3.71
CA LEU A 142 11.48 2.03 -3.41
C LEU A 142 11.87 2.06 -1.92
N ARG A 143 13.16 2.03 -1.64
CA ARG A 143 13.65 2.09 -0.26
C ARG A 143 13.98 3.52 0.10
N CYS A 144 13.36 4.02 1.16
CA CYS A 144 13.58 5.36 1.67
C CYS A 144 13.90 5.33 3.17
N GLY A 145 14.63 6.34 3.64
CA GLY A 145 14.81 6.62 5.06
C GLY A 145 13.60 7.35 5.65
N PHE A 146 13.84 8.12 6.70
CA PHE A 146 12.79 8.93 7.31
C PHE A 146 12.19 9.90 6.29
N ILE A 147 10.88 9.85 6.12
CA ILE A 147 10.15 10.78 5.27
C ILE A 147 9.67 11.94 6.15
N ILE A 148 10.24 13.11 5.92
CA ILE A 148 9.92 14.33 6.67
C ILE A 148 9.22 15.31 5.74
N GLY A 149 8.18 15.96 6.25
CA GLY A 149 7.48 17.00 5.50
C GLY A 149 6.29 17.54 6.27
N SER A 150 5.65 18.58 5.76
CA SER A 150 4.48 19.20 6.40
C SER A 150 3.38 18.15 6.62
N GLY A 151 2.97 17.95 7.89
CA GLY A 151 1.95 16.98 8.28
C GLY A 151 2.42 15.52 8.34
N SER A 152 3.75 15.25 8.35
CA SER A 152 4.30 13.97 8.82
C SER A 152 4.39 14.02 10.35
N TYR A 153 3.79 13.07 11.03
CA TYR A 153 3.89 12.90 12.47
C TYR A 153 4.52 11.55 12.75
#